data_4d01f3a7279b4721f9de6013df3e176e
#
_entry.id   4d01f3a7279b4721f9de6013df3e176e
#
_cell.length_a   1.000
_cell.length_b   1.000
_cell.length_c   1.000
_cell.angle_alpha   90.00
_cell.angle_beta   90.00
_cell.angle_gamma   90.00
#
_symmetry.space_group_name_H-M   'P 1'
#
loop_
_entity.id
_entity.type
_entity.pdbx_description
1 polymer ?
#
loop_
_entity_poly.entity_id
_entity_poly.type
_entity_poly.pdbx_seq_one_letter_code
_entity_poly.pdbx_strand_id
1 'polypeptide(L)'
;MHVLFVHKNFPAQFGHIGRHLVDHHDFQCSFVCELEPGDFDGIERIQYKIDGGATRDTHYCSRTFENATWHAHAVYETMKARPDIKPDLVVGHSGFGSTLFLADLYDCPIVNYFEYYYHSKGSDLDFRPEFPTRELDQLRSRTRNAMIHLDLQTCRVAYAPTKWQAGLLPSEYEHKIEAIFDGIDREVWRRRPDVPRKIGDREISPETRIVTYVSRGFESMRGFDIFMKVAKRICDARDDVLFVCVGSDRVCYGGDLNRIEEDSYREHVLKQDEYDLSKFLFTGRVTPFELVDIFSLSDLHIYLTVPFVLSWSMMNSLSCGCTVLASDTEPVQEMIRHGENGLLADFFDVDGFTEQALEVLEDPEKFRHLGQAGEAMIEQDYSLEVCLPRMLDLYERAGASGQAGSARGFA
;
A
#
# COMPACT_ATOMS: atom_id res chain seq x y z
N MET A 1 -18.81 15.74 16.30
CA MET A 1 -17.74 16.26 15.40
C MET A 1 -18.02 15.74 14.00
N HIS A 2 -17.85 16.61 12.98
CA HIS A 2 -18.02 16.23 11.56
C HIS A 2 -16.64 16.10 10.92
N VAL A 3 -16.28 14.91 10.41
CA VAL A 3 -15.03 14.63 9.70
C VAL A 3 -15.31 14.51 8.20
N LEU A 4 -14.58 15.29 7.40
CA LEU A 4 -14.60 15.22 5.95
C LEU A 4 -13.36 14.48 5.45
N PHE A 5 -13.54 13.28 4.89
CA PHE A 5 -12.49 12.52 4.23
C PHE A 5 -12.39 12.88 2.75
N VAL A 6 -11.16 12.96 2.23
CA VAL A 6 -10.88 13.28 0.83
C VAL A 6 -9.95 12.24 0.22
N HIS A 7 -10.46 11.45 -0.72
CA HIS A 7 -9.66 10.51 -1.49
C HIS A 7 -10.40 10.12 -2.78
N LYS A 8 -9.72 10.03 -3.92
CA LYS A 8 -10.37 9.70 -5.21
C LYS A 8 -11.11 8.35 -5.21
N ASN A 9 -10.59 7.36 -4.46
CA ASN A 9 -11.23 6.06 -4.27
C ASN A 9 -11.94 6.01 -2.92
N PHE A 10 -12.96 5.17 -2.78
CA PHE A 10 -13.67 4.90 -1.54
C PHE A 10 -13.60 3.41 -1.21
N PRO A 11 -13.43 3.01 0.05
CA PRO A 11 -13.13 3.83 1.23
C PRO A 11 -11.62 4.08 1.43
N ALA A 12 -10.76 3.57 0.54
CA ALA A 12 -9.30 3.68 0.58
C ALA A 12 -8.73 3.32 1.96
N GLN A 13 -7.74 4.09 2.46
CA GLN A 13 -7.13 3.91 3.78
C GLN A 13 -8.03 4.36 4.93
N PHE A 14 -9.08 5.13 4.63
CA PHE A 14 -9.92 5.76 5.66
C PHE A 14 -11.15 4.93 6.06
N GLY A 15 -11.37 3.75 5.44
CA GLY A 15 -12.57 2.95 5.66
C GLY A 15 -12.75 2.51 7.11
N HIS A 16 -11.71 1.94 7.71
CA HIS A 16 -11.78 1.44 9.09
C HIS A 16 -11.97 2.56 10.10
N ILE A 17 -11.18 3.65 9.99
CA ILE A 17 -11.32 4.78 10.92
C ILE A 17 -12.66 5.50 10.73
N GLY A 18 -13.10 5.72 9.49
CA GLY A 18 -14.40 6.36 9.23
C GLY A 18 -15.56 5.59 9.84
N ARG A 19 -15.58 4.26 9.67
CA ARG A 19 -16.58 3.38 10.29
C ARG A 19 -16.49 3.40 11.82
N HIS A 20 -15.28 3.31 12.37
CA HIS A 20 -15.05 3.37 13.82
C HIS A 20 -15.60 4.67 14.44
N LEU A 21 -15.38 5.80 13.77
CA LEU A 21 -15.89 7.11 14.22
C LEU A 21 -17.41 7.16 14.24
N VAL A 22 -18.07 6.59 13.23
CA VAL A 22 -19.55 6.54 13.15
C VAL A 22 -20.12 5.59 14.21
N ASP A 23 -19.56 4.38 14.33
CA ASP A 23 -20.13 3.31 15.16
C ASP A 23 -19.89 3.54 16.67
N HIS A 24 -18.80 4.20 17.06
CA HIS A 24 -18.36 4.25 18.46
C HIS A 24 -18.22 5.65 19.06
N HIS A 25 -18.25 6.71 18.24
CA HIS A 25 -17.99 8.08 18.72
C HIS A 25 -19.05 9.11 18.36
N ASP A 26 -20.18 8.70 17.79
CA ASP A 26 -21.26 9.60 17.31
C ASP A 26 -20.75 10.72 16.37
N PHE A 27 -19.72 10.42 15.57
CA PHE A 27 -19.19 11.36 14.60
C PHE A 27 -20.00 11.30 13.31
N GLN A 28 -20.26 12.45 12.73
CA GLN A 28 -20.72 12.54 11.36
C GLN A 28 -19.52 12.42 10.43
N CYS A 29 -19.61 11.55 9.43
CA CYS A 29 -18.57 11.38 8.44
C CYS A 29 -19.09 11.61 7.03
N SER A 30 -18.39 12.44 6.27
CA SER A 30 -18.61 12.62 4.83
C SER A 30 -17.33 12.24 4.09
N PHE A 31 -17.48 11.69 2.88
CA PHE A 31 -16.36 11.22 2.09
C PHE A 31 -16.45 11.73 0.65
N VAL A 32 -15.51 12.58 0.24
CA VAL A 32 -15.44 13.12 -1.13
C VAL A 32 -14.55 12.22 -2.00
N CYS A 33 -15.11 11.67 -3.08
CA CYS A 33 -14.41 10.78 -4.00
C CYS A 33 -14.96 10.88 -5.43
N GLU A 34 -14.38 10.12 -6.37
CA GLU A 34 -14.86 10.05 -7.77
C GLU A 34 -16.05 9.09 -7.96
N LEU A 35 -16.35 8.23 -6.97
CA LEU A 35 -17.41 7.24 -7.07
C LEU A 35 -18.80 7.87 -6.87
N GLU A 36 -19.83 7.20 -7.39
CA GLU A 36 -21.23 7.63 -7.30
C GLU A 36 -21.64 7.96 -5.86
N PRO A 37 -22.52 8.97 -5.68
CA PRO A 37 -22.98 9.36 -4.36
C PRO A 37 -23.75 8.24 -3.64
N GLY A 38 -23.88 8.32 -2.33
CA GLY A 38 -24.67 7.39 -1.52
C GLY A 38 -24.30 7.44 -0.05
N ASP A 39 -25.05 6.72 0.77
CA ASP A 39 -24.71 6.44 2.15
C ASP A 39 -24.14 5.02 2.26
N PHE A 40 -23.03 4.89 2.97
CA PHE A 40 -22.31 3.64 3.16
C PHE A 40 -21.96 3.48 4.65
N ASP A 41 -22.75 2.69 5.35
CA ASP A 41 -22.57 2.45 6.78
C ASP A 41 -22.50 3.76 7.61
N GLY A 42 -23.40 4.73 7.30
CA GLY A 42 -23.45 6.03 7.96
C GLY A 42 -22.40 7.06 7.49
N ILE A 43 -21.63 6.74 6.46
CA ILE A 43 -20.70 7.69 5.81
C ILE A 43 -21.36 8.21 4.53
N GLU A 44 -21.63 9.51 4.47
CA GLU A 44 -22.15 10.17 3.27
C GLU A 44 -21.05 10.25 2.20
N ARG A 45 -21.23 9.57 1.06
CA ARG A 45 -20.32 9.65 -0.07
C ARG A 45 -20.75 10.73 -1.06
N ILE A 46 -19.83 11.67 -1.34
CA ILE A 46 -20.02 12.82 -2.20
C ILE A 46 -19.14 12.64 -3.43
N GLN A 47 -19.74 12.70 -4.63
CA GLN A 47 -19.00 12.57 -5.86
C GLN A 47 -18.44 13.91 -6.33
N TYR A 48 -17.16 13.96 -6.69
CA TYR A 48 -16.61 15.00 -7.55
C TYR A 48 -16.25 14.46 -8.92
N LYS A 49 -16.25 15.31 -9.92
CA LYS A 49 -15.91 14.98 -11.31
C LYS A 49 -14.85 15.92 -11.83
N ILE A 50 -13.91 15.37 -12.60
CA ILE A 50 -12.83 16.10 -13.23
C ILE A 50 -13.17 16.23 -14.71
N ASP A 51 -13.00 17.43 -15.26
CA ASP A 51 -13.26 17.75 -16.67
C ASP A 51 -11.99 18.18 -17.42
N GLY A 52 -10.82 18.07 -16.78
CA GLY A 52 -9.52 18.42 -17.35
C GLY A 52 -8.35 17.61 -16.81
N GLY A 53 -7.15 18.04 -17.11
CA GLY A 53 -5.91 17.41 -16.69
C GLY A 53 -4.71 17.78 -17.55
N ALA A 54 -3.57 17.18 -17.26
CA ALA A 54 -2.36 17.34 -18.05
C ALA A 54 -2.54 16.77 -19.46
N THR A 55 -2.11 17.54 -20.45
CA THR A 55 -2.13 17.19 -21.87
C THR A 55 -0.74 16.78 -22.37
N ARG A 56 -0.63 16.49 -23.68
CA ARG A 56 0.67 16.23 -24.31
C ARG A 56 1.57 17.50 -24.29
N ASP A 57 0.99 18.69 -24.31
CA ASP A 57 1.69 19.97 -24.30
C ASP A 57 2.12 20.41 -22.91
N THR A 58 1.57 19.79 -21.85
CA THR A 58 2.03 20.01 -20.48
C THR A 58 3.42 19.44 -20.32
N HIS A 59 4.36 20.24 -19.78
CA HIS A 59 5.74 19.80 -19.58
C HIS A 59 5.79 18.52 -18.73
N TYR A 60 6.58 17.54 -19.17
CA TYR A 60 6.61 16.20 -18.58
C TYR A 60 6.78 16.20 -17.06
N CYS A 61 7.64 17.07 -16.54
CA CYS A 61 7.89 17.15 -15.09
C CYS A 61 6.71 17.77 -14.30
N SER A 62 5.86 18.59 -14.91
CA SER A 62 4.74 19.24 -14.20
C SER A 62 3.43 18.47 -14.29
N ARG A 63 3.30 17.46 -15.16
CA ARG A 63 2.05 16.71 -15.40
C ARG A 63 1.39 16.16 -14.15
N THR A 64 2.19 15.63 -13.21
CA THR A 64 1.66 15.07 -11.97
C THR A 64 1.04 16.15 -11.10
N PHE A 65 1.69 17.31 -10.98
CA PHE A 65 1.17 18.46 -10.23
C PHE A 65 -0.06 19.07 -10.91
N GLU A 66 -0.04 19.22 -12.24
CA GLU A 66 -1.20 19.67 -13.02
C GLU A 66 -2.42 18.80 -12.75
N ASN A 67 -2.29 17.47 -12.86
CA ASN A 67 -3.38 16.54 -12.56
C ASN A 67 -3.86 16.67 -11.11
N ALA A 68 -2.94 16.77 -10.14
CA ALA A 68 -3.29 16.94 -8.74
C ALA A 68 -4.05 18.26 -8.49
N THR A 69 -3.70 19.33 -9.21
CA THR A 69 -4.40 20.61 -9.15
C THR A 69 -5.83 20.51 -9.67
N TRP A 70 -6.04 19.78 -10.79
CA TRP A 70 -7.38 19.52 -11.30
C TRP A 70 -8.26 18.76 -10.32
N HIS A 71 -7.71 17.71 -9.66
CA HIS A 71 -8.40 16.99 -8.60
C HIS A 71 -8.75 17.91 -7.42
N ALA A 72 -7.77 18.66 -6.92
CA ALA A 72 -7.99 19.58 -5.79
C ALA A 72 -9.05 20.65 -6.09
N HIS A 73 -9.05 21.20 -7.31
CA HIS A 73 -10.03 22.20 -7.73
C HIS A 73 -11.43 21.58 -7.85
N ALA A 74 -11.55 20.38 -8.43
CA ALA A 74 -12.84 19.68 -8.52
C ALA A 74 -13.42 19.36 -7.14
N VAL A 75 -12.60 18.95 -6.18
CA VAL A 75 -13.00 18.75 -4.77
C VAL A 75 -13.48 20.08 -4.16
N TYR A 76 -12.72 21.17 -4.34
CA TYR A 76 -13.09 22.51 -3.85
C TYR A 76 -14.45 22.98 -4.38
N GLU A 77 -14.69 22.95 -5.70
CA GLU A 77 -15.95 23.37 -6.31
C GLU A 77 -17.13 22.49 -5.85
N THR A 78 -16.90 21.17 -5.72
CA THR A 78 -17.91 20.25 -5.20
C THR A 78 -18.30 20.60 -3.77
N MET A 79 -17.34 20.85 -2.90
CA MET A 79 -17.61 21.17 -1.49
C MET A 79 -18.16 22.56 -1.31
N LYS A 80 -17.75 23.53 -2.12
CA LYS A 80 -18.32 24.89 -2.14
C LYS A 80 -19.81 24.87 -2.51
N ALA A 81 -20.25 23.94 -3.35
CA ALA A 81 -21.64 23.74 -3.71
C ALA A 81 -22.47 23.04 -2.60
N ARG A 82 -21.84 22.59 -1.50
CA ARG A 82 -22.45 21.91 -0.34
C ARG A 82 -22.26 22.72 0.95
N PRO A 83 -22.89 23.90 1.07
CA PRO A 83 -22.78 24.77 2.26
C PRO A 83 -23.39 24.17 3.53
N ASP A 84 -24.14 23.07 3.39
CA ASP A 84 -24.66 22.24 4.47
C ASP A 84 -23.56 21.44 5.17
N ILE A 85 -22.46 21.13 4.49
CA ILE A 85 -21.32 20.40 5.04
C ILE A 85 -20.35 21.39 5.68
N LYS A 86 -20.26 21.30 7.00
CA LYS A 86 -19.36 22.14 7.83
C LYS A 86 -18.48 21.21 8.68
N PRO A 87 -17.35 20.75 8.12
CA PRO A 87 -16.48 19.84 8.86
C PRO A 87 -15.80 20.55 10.03
N ASP A 88 -15.64 19.83 11.12
CA ASP A 88 -14.76 20.21 12.24
C ASP A 88 -13.32 19.76 11.99
N LEU A 89 -13.12 18.80 11.07
CA LEU A 89 -11.84 18.23 10.67
C LEU A 89 -11.89 17.78 9.21
N VAL A 90 -10.85 18.12 8.45
CA VAL A 90 -10.61 17.55 7.10
C VAL A 90 -9.47 16.56 7.17
N VAL A 91 -9.65 15.37 6.59
CA VAL A 91 -8.63 14.33 6.49
C VAL A 91 -8.42 13.97 5.02
N GLY A 92 -7.22 14.21 4.50
CA GLY A 92 -6.89 13.95 3.11
C GLY A 92 -5.71 13.00 2.93
N HIS A 93 -5.52 12.56 1.69
CA HIS A 93 -4.40 11.72 1.27
C HIS A 93 -3.57 12.50 0.25
N SER A 94 -2.38 12.94 0.62
CA SER A 94 -1.49 13.63 -0.31
C SER A 94 -1.16 12.75 -1.52
N GLY A 95 -1.47 13.24 -2.71
CA GLY A 95 -1.30 12.52 -3.98
C GLY A 95 -2.57 11.82 -4.52
N PHE A 96 -3.54 11.46 -3.66
CA PHE A 96 -4.79 10.81 -4.07
C PHE A 96 -6.06 11.51 -3.57
N GLY A 97 -5.94 12.52 -2.74
CA GLY A 97 -7.03 13.28 -2.16
C GLY A 97 -6.51 14.57 -1.58
N SER A 98 -5.94 15.42 -2.44
CA SER A 98 -5.34 16.68 -2.01
C SER A 98 -6.36 17.60 -1.35
N THR A 99 -5.96 18.15 -0.22
CA THR A 99 -6.72 19.13 0.56
C THR A 99 -6.34 20.57 0.19
N LEU A 100 -5.54 20.77 -0.86
CA LEU A 100 -4.86 22.02 -1.23
C LEU A 100 -5.75 23.26 -1.10
N PHE A 101 -6.95 23.24 -1.67
CA PHE A 101 -7.85 24.40 -1.67
C PHE A 101 -8.91 24.37 -0.56
N LEU A 102 -8.95 23.32 0.25
CA LEU A 102 -9.94 23.21 1.34
C LEU A 102 -9.59 24.13 2.53
N ALA A 103 -8.33 24.52 2.68
CA ALA A 103 -7.91 25.52 3.66
C ALA A 103 -8.48 26.93 3.35
N ASP A 104 -8.82 27.19 2.09
CA ASP A 104 -9.47 28.46 1.67
C ASP A 104 -11.01 28.38 1.78
N LEU A 105 -11.57 27.19 1.99
CA LEU A 105 -13.00 26.96 2.09
C LEU A 105 -13.47 26.76 3.54
N TYR A 106 -12.67 26.13 4.37
CA TYR A 106 -13.02 25.74 5.74
C TYR A 106 -12.03 26.29 6.75
N ASP A 107 -12.56 26.89 7.81
CA ASP A 107 -11.78 27.31 8.97
C ASP A 107 -11.72 26.18 10.02
N CYS A 108 -11.16 25.04 9.61
CA CYS A 108 -10.97 23.87 10.48
C CYS A 108 -9.59 23.25 10.23
N PRO A 109 -9.07 22.47 11.18
CA PRO A 109 -7.79 21.79 11.00
C PRO A 109 -7.84 20.77 9.86
N ILE A 110 -6.68 20.58 9.22
CA ILE A 110 -6.45 19.61 8.17
C ILE A 110 -5.42 18.59 8.66
N VAL A 111 -5.72 17.30 8.51
CA VAL A 111 -4.80 16.18 8.70
C VAL A 111 -4.56 15.55 7.35
N ASN A 112 -3.30 15.33 6.98
CA ASN A 112 -2.96 14.66 5.72
C ASN A 112 -2.14 13.39 5.97
N TYR A 113 -2.52 12.34 5.23
CA TYR A 113 -1.80 11.08 5.12
C TYR A 113 -0.78 11.19 3.99
N PHE A 114 0.45 10.74 4.25
CA PHE A 114 1.55 10.76 3.30
C PHE A 114 2.09 9.36 3.09
N GLU A 115 1.89 8.83 1.89
CA GLU A 115 2.29 7.47 1.56
C GLU A 115 3.74 7.40 1.04
N TYR A 116 4.21 8.40 0.28
CA TYR A 116 5.53 8.37 -0.32
C TYR A 116 6.04 9.77 -0.67
N TYR A 117 7.34 10.00 -0.49
CA TYR A 117 8.05 11.19 -0.95
C TYR A 117 9.14 10.78 -1.93
N TYR A 118 9.16 11.41 -3.10
CA TYR A 118 9.99 10.98 -4.23
C TYR A 118 11.41 11.52 -4.13
N HIS A 119 12.39 10.62 -4.19
CA HIS A 119 13.81 10.95 -4.29
C HIS A 119 14.33 10.60 -5.68
N SER A 120 15.32 11.37 -6.19
CA SER A 120 15.91 11.12 -7.50
C SER A 120 17.01 10.07 -7.47
N LYS A 121 17.53 9.76 -6.28
CA LYS A 121 18.62 8.81 -6.04
C LYS A 121 18.42 8.10 -4.71
N GLY A 122 18.96 6.89 -4.61
CA GLY A 122 18.81 6.05 -3.42
C GLY A 122 17.35 5.73 -3.14
N SER A 123 16.55 5.44 -4.18
CA SER A 123 15.11 5.25 -4.09
C SER A 123 14.65 4.14 -5.05
N ASP A 124 13.33 3.93 -5.13
CA ASP A 124 12.72 3.05 -6.14
C ASP A 124 13.17 3.35 -7.57
N LEU A 125 13.49 4.62 -7.85
CA LEU A 125 13.76 5.11 -9.20
C LEU A 125 15.09 4.60 -9.77
N ASP A 126 16.13 4.48 -8.96
CA ASP A 126 17.48 4.08 -9.37
C ASP A 126 17.94 2.75 -8.74
N PHE A 127 17.05 2.05 -8.07
CA PHE A 127 17.36 0.80 -7.37
C PHE A 127 17.71 -0.35 -8.33
N ARG A 128 17.04 -0.42 -9.49
CA ARG A 128 17.24 -1.50 -10.46
C ARG A 128 18.20 -1.09 -11.58
N PRO A 129 19.47 -1.57 -11.57
CA PRO A 129 20.48 -1.17 -12.54
C PRO A 129 20.15 -1.60 -13.99
N GLU A 130 19.38 -2.67 -14.18
CA GLU A 130 18.90 -3.14 -15.48
C GLU A 130 17.84 -2.21 -16.10
N PHE A 131 17.26 -1.32 -15.30
CA PHE A 131 16.30 -0.31 -15.73
C PHE A 131 16.84 1.11 -15.47
N PRO A 132 17.88 1.54 -16.19
CA PRO A 132 18.53 2.83 -15.93
C PRO A 132 17.54 3.98 -16.05
N THR A 133 17.56 4.86 -15.04
CA THR A 133 16.66 6.01 -14.98
C THR A 133 17.14 7.11 -15.92
N ARG A 134 16.23 7.65 -16.72
CA ARG A 134 16.52 8.81 -17.56
C ARG A 134 16.67 10.06 -16.69
N GLU A 135 17.54 10.98 -17.10
CA GLU A 135 17.73 12.27 -16.41
C GLU A 135 16.40 13.01 -16.19
N LEU A 136 15.53 12.99 -17.19
CA LEU A 136 14.22 13.68 -17.10
C LEU A 136 13.29 13.05 -16.03
N ASP A 137 13.40 11.74 -15.76
CA ASP A 137 12.66 11.07 -14.70
C ASP A 137 13.19 11.47 -13.31
N GLN A 138 14.52 11.64 -13.19
CA GLN A 138 15.15 12.17 -11.98
C GLN A 138 14.70 13.60 -11.68
N LEU A 139 14.64 14.45 -12.70
CA LEU A 139 14.11 15.82 -12.54
C LEU A 139 12.64 15.82 -12.18
N ARG A 140 11.85 14.94 -12.81
CA ARG A 140 10.42 14.80 -12.53
C ARG A 140 10.14 14.36 -11.08
N SER A 141 10.97 13.50 -10.47
CA SER A 141 10.77 13.07 -9.10
C SER A 141 10.68 14.28 -8.15
N ARG A 142 11.50 15.29 -8.37
CA ARG A 142 11.49 16.52 -7.58
C ARG A 142 10.19 17.30 -7.72
N THR A 143 9.65 17.42 -8.92
CA THR A 143 8.39 18.15 -9.16
C THR A 143 7.15 17.36 -8.78
N ARG A 144 7.24 16.04 -8.68
CA ARG A 144 6.16 15.19 -8.11
C ARG A 144 5.89 15.53 -6.65
N ASN A 145 6.87 16.03 -5.92
CA ASN A 145 6.72 16.44 -4.53
C ASN A 145 6.06 17.81 -4.35
N ALA A 146 5.77 18.56 -5.42
CA ALA A 146 5.22 19.90 -5.30
C ALA A 146 3.91 19.92 -4.51
N MET A 147 2.96 19.01 -4.80
CA MET A 147 1.72 18.89 -4.03
C MET A 147 1.98 18.44 -2.60
N ILE A 148 2.92 17.48 -2.40
CA ILE A 148 3.27 16.99 -1.06
C ILE A 148 3.80 18.13 -0.19
N HIS A 149 4.63 19.03 -0.72
CA HIS A 149 5.10 20.20 0.00
C HIS A 149 3.96 21.16 0.38
N LEU A 150 3.02 21.42 -0.53
CA LEU A 150 1.88 22.27 -0.25
C LEU A 150 0.95 21.63 0.80
N ASP A 151 0.67 20.35 0.69
CA ASP A 151 -0.12 19.62 1.67
C ASP A 151 0.58 19.57 3.04
N LEU A 152 1.92 19.40 3.08
CA LEU A 152 2.71 19.50 4.31
C LEU A 152 2.68 20.89 4.91
N GLN A 153 2.75 21.94 4.11
CA GLN A 153 2.68 23.32 4.60
C GLN A 153 1.32 23.61 5.23
N THR A 154 0.24 23.17 4.57
CA THR A 154 -1.14 23.50 4.92
C THR A 154 -1.68 22.67 6.07
N CYS A 155 -1.34 21.36 6.13
CA CYS A 155 -1.88 20.49 7.17
C CYS A 155 -1.36 20.86 8.57
N ARG A 156 -2.22 20.70 9.56
CA ARG A 156 -1.86 20.90 10.97
C ARG A 156 -1.03 19.75 11.51
N VAL A 157 -1.42 18.51 11.17
CA VAL A 157 -0.74 17.27 11.54
C VAL A 157 -0.67 16.41 10.29
N ALA A 158 0.41 15.66 10.18
CA ALA A 158 0.69 14.71 9.12
C ALA A 158 0.90 13.30 9.71
N TYR A 159 0.56 12.27 8.97
CA TYR A 159 0.97 10.91 9.33
C TYR A 159 1.33 10.08 8.12
N ALA A 160 2.14 9.06 8.32
CA ALA A 160 2.55 8.08 7.32
C ALA A 160 2.39 6.67 7.90
N PRO A 161 2.23 5.61 7.06
CA PRO A 161 1.91 4.28 7.58
C PRO A 161 3.09 3.60 8.28
N THR A 162 4.33 3.98 7.97
CA THR A 162 5.53 3.40 8.56
C THR A 162 6.54 4.48 8.95
N LYS A 163 7.48 4.15 9.83
CA LYS A 163 8.56 5.07 10.22
C LYS A 163 9.50 5.35 9.04
N TRP A 164 9.76 4.33 8.21
CA TRP A 164 10.55 4.51 7.00
C TRP A 164 9.88 5.51 6.05
N GLN A 165 8.59 5.37 5.79
CA GLN A 165 7.85 6.30 4.92
C GLN A 165 7.78 7.72 5.52
N ALA A 166 7.59 7.84 6.84
CA ALA A 166 7.67 9.12 7.54
C ALA A 166 9.06 9.77 7.40
N GLY A 167 10.12 8.96 7.49
CA GLY A 167 11.51 9.41 7.36
C GLY A 167 11.91 9.85 5.94
N LEU A 168 11.12 9.53 4.92
CA LEU A 168 11.32 10.05 3.55
C LEU A 168 10.93 11.54 3.43
N LEU A 169 10.05 12.01 4.29
CA LEU A 169 9.51 13.38 4.24
C LEU A 169 10.57 14.40 4.69
N PRO A 170 10.48 15.67 4.24
CA PRO A 170 11.44 16.71 4.61
C PRO A 170 11.51 16.92 6.13
N SER A 171 12.73 16.94 6.67
CA SER A 171 12.99 17.03 8.11
C SER A 171 12.46 18.29 8.79
N GLU A 172 12.28 19.38 8.05
CA GLU A 172 11.66 20.62 8.54
C GLU A 172 10.21 20.41 9.01
N TYR A 173 9.54 19.34 8.59
CA TYR A 173 8.17 18.99 8.98
C TYR A 173 8.10 17.83 9.99
N GLU A 174 9.23 17.25 10.40
CA GLU A 174 9.28 16.10 11.32
C GLU A 174 8.46 16.33 12.61
N HIS A 175 8.44 17.56 13.12
CA HIS A 175 7.72 17.94 14.33
C HIS A 175 6.20 17.73 14.29
N LYS A 176 5.62 17.53 13.11
CA LYS A 176 4.18 17.31 12.93
C LYS A 176 3.83 16.00 12.22
N ILE A 177 4.83 15.12 11.96
CA ILE A 177 4.64 13.84 11.26
C ILE A 177 4.67 12.71 12.29
N GLU A 178 3.66 11.85 12.25
CA GLU A 178 3.59 10.64 13.06
C GLU A 178 3.55 9.38 12.18
N ALA A 179 4.17 8.31 12.64
CA ALA A 179 4.05 7.01 11.98
C ALA A 179 2.89 6.23 12.62
N ILE A 180 1.79 6.09 11.87
CA ILE A 180 0.60 5.34 12.29
C ILE A 180 0.15 4.47 11.11
N PHE A 181 0.20 3.15 11.30
CA PHE A 181 -0.24 2.21 10.28
C PHE A 181 -1.77 2.20 10.15
N ASP A 182 -2.28 1.81 8.97
CA ASP A 182 -3.72 1.81 8.66
C ASP A 182 -4.52 0.80 9.50
N GLY A 183 -3.84 -0.17 10.10
CA GLY A 183 -4.43 -1.24 10.91
C GLY A 183 -4.84 -2.47 10.10
N ILE A 184 -4.58 -3.64 10.65
CA ILE A 184 -4.99 -4.94 10.09
C ILE A 184 -6.19 -5.45 10.87
N ASP A 185 -7.27 -5.75 10.15
CA ASP A 185 -8.47 -6.38 10.71
C ASP A 185 -8.18 -7.87 10.99
N ARG A 186 -7.93 -8.20 12.25
CA ARG A 186 -7.62 -9.55 12.70
C ARG A 186 -8.83 -10.50 12.69
N GLU A 187 -10.04 -9.99 12.57
CA GLU A 187 -11.22 -10.84 12.37
C GLU A 187 -11.25 -11.40 10.95
N VAL A 188 -10.77 -10.64 9.98
CA VAL A 188 -10.65 -11.05 8.57
C VAL A 188 -9.33 -11.77 8.32
N TRP A 189 -8.19 -11.11 8.64
CA TRP A 189 -6.85 -11.56 8.30
C TRP A 189 -6.25 -12.43 9.40
N ARG A 190 -6.69 -13.68 9.46
CA ARG A 190 -6.16 -14.72 10.36
C ARG A 190 -6.16 -16.08 9.66
N ARG A 191 -5.21 -16.91 10.02
CA ARG A 191 -5.14 -18.29 9.50
C ARG A 191 -6.41 -19.07 9.84
N ARG A 192 -6.96 -19.79 8.87
CA ARG A 192 -8.09 -20.68 9.01
C ARG A 192 -7.60 -22.12 9.08
N PRO A 193 -7.95 -22.91 10.12
CA PRO A 193 -7.39 -24.24 10.31
C PRO A 193 -7.92 -25.29 9.30
N ASP A 194 -9.16 -25.16 8.87
CA ASP A 194 -9.87 -26.19 8.12
C ASP A 194 -10.13 -25.80 6.65
N VAL A 195 -9.18 -25.08 6.03
CA VAL A 195 -9.30 -24.70 4.61
C VAL A 195 -9.09 -25.96 3.75
N PRO A 196 -10.06 -26.28 2.86
CA PRO A 196 -9.86 -27.35 1.88
C PRO A 196 -8.64 -27.07 1.02
N ARG A 197 -7.82 -28.10 0.73
CA ARG A 197 -6.67 -27.96 -0.18
C ARG A 197 -7.11 -27.82 -1.63
N LYS A 198 -7.74 -26.70 -1.91
CA LYS A 198 -8.31 -26.33 -3.19
C LYS A 198 -8.20 -24.83 -3.41
N ILE A 199 -7.83 -24.40 -4.60
CA ILE A 199 -7.78 -22.98 -5.00
C ILE A 199 -8.51 -22.84 -6.35
N GLY A 200 -9.60 -22.09 -6.38
CA GLY A 200 -10.54 -22.10 -7.50
C GLY A 200 -11.06 -23.52 -7.72
N ASP A 201 -10.92 -24.04 -8.95
CA ASP A 201 -11.29 -25.42 -9.29
C ASP A 201 -10.17 -26.43 -9.17
N ARG A 202 -8.95 -26.02 -8.79
CA ARG A 202 -7.78 -26.88 -8.70
C ARG A 202 -7.69 -27.53 -7.31
N GLU A 203 -7.87 -28.84 -7.25
CA GLU A 203 -7.54 -29.67 -6.08
C GLU A 203 -6.03 -29.77 -5.94
N ILE A 204 -5.53 -29.72 -4.69
CA ILE A 204 -4.09 -29.74 -4.37
C ILE A 204 -3.80 -30.95 -3.50
N SER A 205 -2.87 -31.82 -3.95
CA SER A 205 -2.44 -32.97 -3.18
C SER A 205 -1.87 -32.56 -1.81
N PRO A 206 -2.09 -33.37 -0.75
CA PRO A 206 -1.48 -33.13 0.57
C PRO A 206 0.05 -33.03 0.54
N GLU A 207 0.71 -33.72 -0.37
CA GLU A 207 2.17 -33.75 -0.52
C GLU A 207 2.70 -32.47 -1.24
N THR A 208 1.83 -31.71 -1.93
CA THR A 208 2.26 -30.52 -2.69
C THR A 208 2.60 -29.38 -1.74
N ARG A 209 3.78 -28.82 -1.88
CA ARG A 209 4.22 -27.59 -1.21
C ARG A 209 3.65 -26.36 -1.93
N ILE A 210 3.08 -25.44 -1.20
CA ILE A 210 2.45 -24.24 -1.76
C ILE A 210 3.32 -23.03 -1.47
N VAL A 211 3.83 -22.40 -2.54
CA VAL A 211 4.54 -21.12 -2.49
C VAL A 211 3.62 -20.03 -3.01
N THR A 212 3.40 -19.00 -2.23
CA THR A 212 2.53 -17.88 -2.61
C THR A 212 3.34 -16.63 -2.97
N TYR A 213 2.89 -15.94 -4.01
CA TYR A 213 3.32 -14.60 -4.39
C TYR A 213 2.07 -13.73 -4.60
N VAL A 214 1.97 -12.61 -3.89
CA VAL A 214 0.78 -11.75 -3.92
C VAL A 214 1.17 -10.32 -4.22
N SER A 215 0.68 -9.79 -5.34
CA SER A 215 0.93 -8.42 -5.76
C SER A 215 -0.32 -7.83 -6.42
N ARG A 216 -0.45 -6.51 -6.40
CA ARG A 216 -1.55 -5.82 -7.09
C ARG A 216 -1.47 -5.98 -8.61
N GLY A 217 -0.25 -6.03 -9.13
CA GLY A 217 0.10 -6.26 -10.51
C GLY A 217 1.45 -6.94 -10.63
N PHE A 218 1.66 -7.69 -11.73
CA PHE A 218 2.94 -8.34 -12.01
C PHE A 218 3.86 -7.34 -12.68
N GLU A 219 4.88 -6.88 -11.94
CA GLU A 219 5.72 -5.76 -12.32
C GLU A 219 7.12 -5.82 -11.71
N SER A 220 8.06 -5.08 -12.30
CA SER A 220 9.46 -5.06 -11.87
C SER A 220 9.65 -4.51 -10.47
N MET A 221 8.88 -3.50 -10.08
CA MET A 221 8.95 -2.90 -8.74
C MET A 221 8.55 -3.86 -7.62
N ARG A 222 7.78 -4.90 -7.94
CA ARG A 222 7.42 -5.99 -7.03
C ARG A 222 8.20 -7.27 -7.30
N GLY A 223 9.30 -7.18 -8.07
CA GLY A 223 10.24 -8.27 -8.29
C GLY A 223 9.62 -9.51 -8.94
N PHE A 224 8.62 -9.34 -9.79
CA PHE A 224 7.96 -10.50 -10.42
C PHE A 224 8.95 -11.34 -11.26
N ASP A 225 9.87 -10.70 -11.95
CA ASP A 225 10.93 -11.36 -12.72
C ASP A 225 11.92 -12.12 -11.82
N ILE A 226 12.28 -11.56 -10.67
CA ILE A 226 13.12 -12.21 -9.66
C ILE A 226 12.38 -13.42 -9.08
N PHE A 227 11.12 -13.24 -8.68
CA PHE A 227 10.27 -14.34 -8.21
C PHE A 227 10.20 -15.49 -9.22
N MET A 228 10.02 -15.20 -10.51
CA MET A 228 9.95 -16.23 -11.54
C MET A 228 11.28 -16.98 -11.71
N LYS A 229 12.43 -16.29 -11.62
CA LYS A 229 13.75 -16.95 -11.61
C LYS A 229 13.94 -17.87 -10.40
N VAL A 230 13.55 -17.41 -9.21
CA VAL A 230 13.57 -18.22 -7.98
C VAL A 230 12.65 -19.43 -8.13
N ALA A 231 11.42 -19.22 -8.59
CA ALA A 231 10.43 -20.28 -8.80
C ALA A 231 10.93 -21.34 -9.80
N LYS A 232 11.57 -20.94 -10.90
CA LYS A 232 12.19 -21.88 -11.85
C LYS A 232 13.23 -22.77 -11.18
N ARG A 233 14.14 -22.18 -10.40
CA ARG A 233 15.19 -22.97 -9.70
C ARG A 233 14.61 -23.91 -8.66
N ILE A 234 13.53 -23.52 -7.97
CA ILE A 234 12.81 -24.41 -7.06
C ILE A 234 12.17 -25.57 -7.86
N CYS A 235 11.58 -25.30 -9.03
CA CYS A 235 11.04 -26.33 -9.92
C CYS A 235 12.12 -27.32 -10.41
N ASP A 236 13.34 -26.84 -10.67
CA ASP A 236 14.47 -27.69 -11.08
C ASP A 236 14.94 -28.62 -9.93
N ALA A 237 14.73 -28.20 -8.68
CA ALA A 237 15.13 -28.97 -7.48
C ALA A 237 14.01 -29.85 -6.89
N ARG A 238 12.72 -29.53 -7.13
CA ARG A 238 11.55 -30.18 -6.52
C ARG A 238 10.40 -30.36 -7.51
N ASP A 239 9.78 -31.53 -7.49
CA ASP A 239 8.61 -31.82 -8.32
C ASP A 239 7.27 -31.55 -7.59
N ASP A 240 7.28 -31.51 -6.27
CA ASP A 240 6.12 -31.44 -5.39
C ASP A 240 5.73 -29.98 -5.02
N VAL A 241 5.94 -29.01 -5.90
CA VAL A 241 5.70 -27.61 -5.64
C VAL A 241 4.61 -27.01 -6.53
N LEU A 242 3.78 -26.13 -5.97
CA LEU A 242 2.81 -25.29 -6.66
C LEU A 242 3.03 -23.83 -6.28
N PHE A 243 3.24 -22.98 -7.27
CA PHE A 243 3.31 -21.53 -7.11
C PHE A 243 1.94 -20.91 -7.34
N VAL A 244 1.40 -20.21 -6.34
CA VAL A 244 0.13 -19.51 -6.40
C VAL A 244 0.40 -18.00 -6.51
N CYS A 245 0.20 -17.47 -7.71
CA CYS A 245 0.46 -16.08 -8.06
C CYS A 245 -0.87 -15.31 -8.07
N VAL A 246 -1.09 -14.48 -7.05
CA VAL A 246 -2.30 -13.67 -6.92
C VAL A 246 -2.01 -12.26 -7.39
N GLY A 247 -2.80 -11.75 -8.32
CA GLY A 247 -2.67 -10.40 -8.86
C GLY A 247 -3.17 -10.25 -10.28
N SER A 248 -3.28 -9.01 -10.72
CA SER A 248 -3.68 -8.70 -12.09
C SER A 248 -2.47 -8.72 -13.03
N ASP A 249 -2.71 -9.13 -14.27
CA ASP A 249 -1.72 -9.01 -15.33
C ASP A 249 -1.67 -7.56 -15.85
N ARG A 250 -1.05 -6.69 -15.05
CA ARG A 250 -0.86 -5.28 -15.37
C ARG A 250 0.30 -4.69 -14.57
N VAL A 251 0.83 -3.58 -15.01
CA VAL A 251 1.74 -2.72 -14.24
C VAL A 251 0.92 -1.70 -13.44
N CYS A 252 1.10 -1.68 -12.13
CA CYS A 252 0.43 -0.74 -11.22
C CYS A 252 1.34 0.43 -10.83
N TYR A 253 2.64 0.16 -10.75
CA TYR A 253 3.67 1.10 -10.36
C TYR A 253 4.81 1.06 -11.40
N GLY A 254 5.61 2.13 -11.45
CA GLY A 254 6.74 2.18 -12.36
C GLY A 254 6.38 2.42 -13.83
N GLY A 255 7.26 2.05 -14.71
CA GLY A 255 7.16 2.35 -16.13
C GLY A 255 7.54 1.18 -17.04
N ASP A 256 7.30 -0.05 -16.61
CA ASP A 256 7.74 -1.27 -17.30
C ASP A 256 7.27 -1.32 -18.76
N LEU A 257 5.98 -0.99 -19.00
CA LEU A 257 5.41 -0.98 -20.36
C LEU A 257 6.06 0.03 -21.32
N ASN A 258 6.86 0.98 -20.81
CA ASN A 258 7.64 1.87 -21.67
C ASN A 258 9.01 1.28 -22.09
N ARG A 259 9.35 0.10 -21.60
CA ARG A 259 10.67 -0.53 -21.71
C ARG A 259 10.63 -1.92 -22.35
N ILE A 260 9.43 -2.48 -22.55
CA ILE A 260 9.18 -3.81 -23.11
C ILE A 260 8.35 -3.69 -24.37
N GLU A 261 8.34 -4.72 -25.21
CA GLU A 261 7.56 -4.80 -26.44
C GLU A 261 6.21 -5.52 -26.24
N GLU A 262 6.10 -6.33 -25.17
CA GLU A 262 4.93 -7.10 -24.83
C GLU A 262 3.81 -6.25 -24.23
N ASP A 263 2.60 -6.77 -24.28
CA ASP A 263 1.39 -6.11 -23.73
C ASP A 263 1.36 -6.13 -22.20
N SER A 264 2.12 -7.04 -21.56
CA SER A 264 2.25 -7.11 -20.12
C SER A 264 3.66 -7.49 -19.66
N TYR A 265 4.03 -7.07 -18.46
CA TYR A 265 5.33 -7.44 -17.87
C TYR A 265 5.41 -8.94 -17.57
N ARG A 266 4.29 -9.59 -17.24
CA ARG A 266 4.23 -11.04 -17.08
C ARG A 266 4.58 -11.75 -18.40
N GLU A 267 3.97 -11.34 -19.51
CA GLU A 267 4.28 -11.92 -20.82
C GLU A 267 5.77 -11.75 -21.16
N HIS A 268 6.30 -10.54 -20.93
CA HIS A 268 7.71 -10.25 -21.12
C HIS A 268 8.61 -11.23 -20.32
N VAL A 269 8.34 -11.41 -19.02
CA VAL A 269 9.13 -12.30 -18.15
C VAL A 269 9.02 -13.76 -18.61
N LEU A 270 7.81 -14.21 -18.96
CA LEU A 270 7.58 -15.59 -19.41
C LEU A 270 8.26 -15.93 -20.75
N LYS A 271 8.58 -14.93 -21.57
CA LYS A 271 9.34 -15.10 -22.81
C LYS A 271 10.85 -15.14 -22.61
N GLN A 272 11.35 -14.70 -21.46
CA GLN A 272 12.80 -14.63 -21.20
C GLN A 272 13.43 -15.99 -20.87
N ASP A 273 12.64 -16.97 -20.45
CA ASP A 273 13.13 -18.30 -20.07
C ASP A 273 12.03 -19.35 -20.27
N GLU A 274 12.40 -20.65 -20.15
CA GLU A 274 11.45 -21.76 -20.18
C GLU A 274 10.94 -22.05 -18.76
N TYR A 275 9.63 -21.94 -18.55
CA TYR A 275 8.95 -22.21 -17.29
C TYR A 275 7.98 -23.37 -17.42
N ASP A 276 8.00 -24.31 -16.48
CA ASP A 276 6.94 -25.32 -16.37
C ASP A 276 5.67 -24.71 -15.77
N LEU A 277 4.85 -24.13 -16.63
CA LEU A 277 3.62 -23.44 -16.22
C LEU A 277 2.57 -24.36 -15.58
N SER A 278 2.73 -25.69 -15.64
CA SER A 278 1.85 -26.62 -14.93
C SER A 278 1.99 -26.52 -13.39
N LYS A 279 3.15 -26.03 -12.92
CA LYS A 279 3.46 -25.75 -11.52
C LYS A 279 3.04 -24.35 -11.07
N PHE A 280 2.41 -23.55 -11.93
CA PHE A 280 1.95 -22.21 -11.60
C PHE A 280 0.44 -22.09 -11.68
N LEU A 281 -0.15 -21.37 -10.72
CA LEU A 281 -1.55 -21.00 -10.71
C LEU A 281 -1.65 -19.48 -10.62
N PHE A 282 -1.95 -18.83 -11.75
CA PHE A 282 -2.23 -17.40 -11.82
C PHE A 282 -3.73 -17.18 -11.57
N THR A 283 -4.09 -16.74 -10.37
CA THR A 283 -5.51 -16.64 -9.96
C THR A 283 -6.21 -15.39 -10.47
N GLY A 284 -5.44 -14.38 -10.91
CA GLY A 284 -5.99 -13.04 -11.07
C GLY A 284 -6.27 -12.38 -9.72
N ARG A 285 -7.24 -11.45 -9.69
CA ARG A 285 -7.69 -10.82 -8.44
C ARG A 285 -8.65 -11.78 -7.72
N VAL A 286 -8.44 -11.90 -6.43
CA VAL A 286 -9.30 -12.68 -5.52
C VAL A 286 -9.93 -11.77 -4.48
N THR A 287 -10.98 -12.24 -3.84
CA THR A 287 -11.58 -11.56 -2.68
C THR A 287 -10.67 -11.67 -1.45
N PRO A 288 -10.83 -10.79 -0.44
CA PRO A 288 -10.08 -10.93 0.82
C PRO A 288 -10.23 -12.31 1.47
N PHE A 289 -11.43 -12.90 1.43
CA PHE A 289 -11.69 -14.22 2.02
C PHE A 289 -10.95 -15.35 1.29
N GLU A 290 -10.94 -15.32 -0.05
CA GLU A 290 -10.17 -16.28 -0.86
C GLU A 290 -8.67 -16.09 -0.62
N LEU A 291 -8.19 -14.85 -0.44
CA LEU A 291 -6.77 -14.59 -0.15
C LEU A 291 -6.36 -15.13 1.22
N VAL A 292 -7.22 -15.01 2.23
CA VAL A 292 -7.00 -15.64 3.55
C VAL A 292 -6.90 -17.16 3.43
N ASP A 293 -7.75 -17.79 2.61
CA ASP A 293 -7.69 -19.24 2.38
C ASP A 293 -6.37 -19.62 1.68
N ILE A 294 -5.93 -18.86 0.69
CA ILE A 294 -4.64 -19.03 0.01
C ILE A 294 -3.47 -18.91 0.99
N PHE A 295 -3.46 -17.86 1.83
CA PHE A 295 -2.43 -17.69 2.87
C PHE A 295 -2.46 -18.80 3.91
N SER A 296 -3.66 -19.31 4.25
CA SER A 296 -3.80 -20.42 5.21
C SER A 296 -3.22 -21.73 4.69
N LEU A 297 -3.20 -21.92 3.37
CA LEU A 297 -2.60 -23.08 2.70
C LEU A 297 -1.11 -22.90 2.38
N SER A 298 -0.58 -21.69 2.50
CA SER A 298 0.80 -21.37 2.11
C SER A 298 1.82 -22.01 3.06
N ASP A 299 2.78 -22.73 2.48
CA ASP A 299 3.98 -23.24 3.18
C ASP A 299 5.07 -22.14 3.22
N LEU A 300 5.13 -21.29 2.19
CA LEU A 300 6.06 -20.17 2.08
C LEU A 300 5.43 -19.03 1.30
N HIS A 301 5.51 -17.82 1.83
CA HIS A 301 5.14 -16.60 1.10
C HIS A 301 6.40 -15.83 0.68
N ILE A 302 6.59 -15.64 -0.63
CA ILE A 302 7.69 -14.83 -1.17
C ILE A 302 7.17 -13.42 -1.44
N TYR A 303 7.80 -12.42 -0.80
CA TYR A 303 7.49 -11.01 -0.94
C TYR A 303 8.70 -10.22 -1.43
N LEU A 304 8.56 -9.56 -2.56
CA LEU A 304 9.60 -8.76 -3.17
C LEU A 304 9.12 -7.31 -3.37
N THR A 305 9.95 -6.36 -3.05
CA THR A 305 9.73 -4.94 -3.34
C THR A 305 11.06 -4.20 -3.46
N VAL A 306 11.14 -3.26 -4.39
CA VAL A 306 12.18 -2.22 -4.36
C VAL A 306 11.93 -1.31 -3.15
N PRO A 307 12.83 -0.39 -2.76
CA PRO A 307 12.59 0.61 -1.70
C PRO A 307 11.41 1.53 -2.07
N PHE A 308 10.20 1.07 -1.83
CA PHE A 308 8.94 1.71 -2.16
C PHE A 308 7.88 1.40 -1.10
N VAL A 309 6.68 1.96 -1.27
CA VAL A 309 5.54 1.74 -0.38
C VAL A 309 5.35 0.25 -0.06
N LEU A 310 5.30 -0.07 1.22
CA LEU A 310 5.04 -1.42 1.70
C LEU A 310 3.66 -1.90 1.24
N SER A 311 3.58 -3.15 0.79
CA SER A 311 2.29 -3.71 0.38
C SER A 311 1.51 -4.27 1.56
N TRP A 312 0.20 -4.00 1.59
CA TRP A 312 -0.70 -4.64 2.54
C TRP A 312 -0.68 -6.17 2.45
N SER A 313 -0.35 -6.74 1.27
CA SER A 313 -0.26 -8.20 1.10
C SER A 313 0.78 -8.81 2.03
N MET A 314 1.91 -8.14 2.30
CA MET A 314 2.89 -8.61 3.27
C MET A 314 2.33 -8.60 4.69
N MET A 315 1.71 -7.49 5.12
CA MET A 315 1.12 -7.39 6.46
C MET A 315 -0.01 -8.40 6.66
N ASN A 316 -0.83 -8.62 5.63
CA ASN A 316 -1.90 -9.61 5.65
C ASN A 316 -1.36 -11.05 5.72
N SER A 317 -0.25 -11.36 5.01
CA SER A 317 0.38 -12.67 5.07
C SER A 317 1.00 -12.95 6.45
N LEU A 318 1.65 -11.94 7.05
CA LEU A 318 2.14 -12.02 8.44
C LEU A 318 0.98 -12.22 9.42
N SER A 319 -0.12 -11.48 9.27
CA SER A 319 -1.32 -11.63 10.09
C SER A 319 -1.94 -13.04 9.98
N CYS A 320 -1.82 -13.68 8.83
CA CYS A 320 -2.24 -15.09 8.62
C CYS A 320 -1.17 -16.10 9.09
N GLY A 321 -0.10 -15.67 9.73
CA GLY A 321 0.95 -16.55 10.24
C GLY A 321 1.72 -17.30 9.15
N CYS A 322 1.90 -16.68 7.96
CA CYS A 322 2.73 -17.24 6.90
C CYS A 322 4.21 -17.14 7.27
N THR A 323 4.99 -18.18 6.94
CA THR A 323 6.44 -18.02 6.85
C THR A 323 6.76 -17.15 5.65
N VAL A 324 7.29 -15.96 5.88
CA VAL A 324 7.59 -14.96 4.84
C VAL A 324 9.07 -14.94 4.55
N LEU A 325 9.44 -15.08 3.27
CA LEU A 325 10.77 -14.78 2.75
C LEU A 325 10.68 -13.54 1.88
N ALA A 326 11.35 -12.47 2.28
CA ALA A 326 11.20 -11.17 1.65
C ALA A 326 12.54 -10.57 1.18
N SER A 327 12.44 -9.57 0.29
CA SER A 327 13.60 -8.77 -0.12
C SER A 327 14.13 -7.94 1.06
N ASP A 328 15.44 -7.98 1.26
CA ASP A 328 16.14 -7.20 2.28
C ASP A 328 16.27 -5.74 1.82
N THR A 329 15.13 -5.03 1.86
CA THR A 329 15.03 -3.60 1.54
C THR A 329 14.53 -2.83 2.74
N GLU A 330 14.89 -1.55 2.84
CA GLU A 330 14.61 -0.70 4.01
C GLU A 330 13.14 -0.74 4.49
N PRO A 331 12.11 -0.63 3.63
CA PRO A 331 10.72 -0.70 4.08
C PRO A 331 10.34 -2.07 4.65
N VAL A 332 10.99 -3.15 4.17
CA VAL A 332 10.74 -4.51 4.66
C VAL A 332 11.45 -4.75 6.00
N GLN A 333 12.68 -4.24 6.17
CA GLN A 333 13.46 -4.35 7.40
C GLN A 333 12.76 -3.70 8.60
N GLU A 334 11.87 -2.74 8.39
CA GLU A 334 11.06 -2.18 9.49
C GLU A 334 10.09 -3.23 10.07
N MET A 335 9.62 -4.17 9.25
CA MET A 335 8.60 -5.17 9.60
C MET A 335 9.19 -6.55 9.87
N ILE A 336 10.22 -6.95 9.13
CA ILE A 336 10.82 -8.30 9.23
C ILE A 336 12.23 -8.21 9.77
N ARG A 337 12.47 -8.98 10.84
CA ARG A 337 13.79 -9.29 11.37
C ARG A 337 14.16 -10.71 10.96
N HIS A 338 15.25 -10.83 10.20
CA HIS A 338 15.71 -12.11 9.68
C HIS A 338 15.91 -13.15 10.78
N GLY A 339 15.26 -14.32 10.65
CA GLY A 339 15.35 -15.42 11.60
C GLY A 339 14.51 -15.26 12.89
N GLU A 340 13.81 -14.11 13.08
CA GLU A 340 12.93 -13.87 14.22
C GLU A 340 11.44 -13.98 13.85
N ASN A 341 10.99 -13.23 12.84
CA ASN A 341 9.58 -13.20 12.39
C ASN A 341 9.43 -13.31 10.87
N GLY A 342 10.49 -13.71 10.18
CA GLY A 342 10.55 -13.94 8.75
C GLY A 342 12.00 -14.12 8.29
N LEU A 343 12.18 -14.31 6.99
CA LEU A 343 13.48 -14.46 6.34
C LEU A 343 13.70 -13.30 5.36
N LEU A 344 14.96 -12.88 5.24
CA LEU A 344 15.37 -11.83 4.31
C LEU A 344 16.48 -12.34 3.38
N ALA A 345 16.43 -11.92 2.12
CA ALA A 345 17.51 -12.10 1.15
C ALA A 345 17.66 -10.83 0.30
N ASP A 346 18.87 -10.54 -0.18
CA ASP A 346 19.08 -9.41 -1.09
C ASP A 346 18.15 -9.52 -2.31
N PHE A 347 17.55 -8.41 -2.73
CA PHE A 347 16.55 -8.37 -3.80
C PHE A 347 17.02 -9.05 -5.09
N PHE A 348 18.31 -8.95 -5.40
CA PHE A 348 18.90 -9.49 -6.62
C PHE A 348 19.53 -10.88 -6.44
N ASP A 349 19.64 -11.37 -5.21
CA ASP A 349 20.24 -12.68 -4.89
C ASP A 349 19.25 -13.82 -5.10
N VAL A 350 19.08 -14.22 -6.36
CA VAL A 350 18.21 -15.34 -6.75
C VAL A 350 18.68 -16.67 -6.10
N ASP A 351 20.00 -16.85 -5.91
CA ASP A 351 20.56 -18.04 -5.26
C ASP A 351 20.17 -18.08 -3.79
N GLY A 352 20.39 -16.99 -3.04
CA GLY A 352 20.03 -16.91 -1.62
C GLY A 352 18.52 -17.03 -1.38
N PHE A 353 17.66 -16.46 -2.24
CA PHE A 353 16.22 -16.72 -2.19
C PHE A 353 15.89 -18.18 -2.41
N THR A 354 16.54 -18.83 -3.40
CA THR A 354 16.27 -20.24 -3.72
C THR A 354 16.69 -21.16 -2.58
N GLU A 355 17.89 -20.97 -2.02
CA GLU A 355 18.43 -21.77 -0.92
C GLU A 355 17.52 -21.69 0.30
N GLN A 356 17.17 -20.50 0.75
CA GLN A 356 16.27 -20.30 1.88
C GLN A 356 14.86 -20.88 1.61
N ALA A 357 14.33 -20.69 0.40
CA ALA A 357 13.04 -21.26 0.02
C ALA A 357 13.04 -22.78 0.06
N LEU A 358 14.09 -23.43 -0.49
CA LEU A 358 14.22 -24.88 -0.46
C LEU A 358 14.35 -25.42 0.97
N GLU A 359 15.08 -24.72 1.86
CA GLU A 359 15.20 -25.10 3.27
C GLU A 359 13.82 -25.05 3.97
N VAL A 360 13.02 -24.00 3.72
CA VAL A 360 11.66 -23.93 4.27
C VAL A 360 10.76 -25.03 3.70
N LEU A 361 10.82 -25.27 2.40
CA LEU A 361 9.96 -26.26 1.73
C LEU A 361 10.32 -27.72 2.09
N GLU A 362 11.54 -27.98 2.51
CA GLU A 362 11.94 -29.31 3.01
C GLU A 362 11.19 -29.65 4.31
N ASP A 363 11.15 -28.71 5.26
CA ASP A 363 10.44 -28.88 6.53
C ASP A 363 9.74 -27.56 6.96
N PRO A 364 8.56 -27.24 6.43
CA PRO A 364 7.84 -25.99 6.77
C PRO A 364 7.51 -25.86 8.26
N GLU A 365 7.30 -26.98 8.96
CA GLU A 365 6.99 -26.96 10.40
C GLU A 365 8.15 -26.41 11.25
N LYS A 366 9.40 -26.65 10.83
CA LYS A 366 10.60 -26.07 11.46
C LYS A 366 10.58 -24.55 11.47
N PHE A 367 9.99 -23.92 10.43
CA PHE A 367 9.94 -22.47 10.24
C PHE A 367 8.62 -21.83 10.69
N ARG A 368 7.66 -22.63 11.16
CA ARG A 368 6.34 -22.14 11.57
C ARG A 368 6.40 -21.09 12.68
N HIS A 369 7.41 -21.18 13.54
CA HIS A 369 7.63 -20.20 14.62
C HIS A 369 7.86 -18.78 14.08
N LEU A 370 8.44 -18.61 12.89
CA LEU A 370 8.63 -17.30 12.24
C LEU A 370 7.28 -16.68 11.87
N GLY A 371 6.38 -17.47 11.26
CA GLY A 371 5.03 -17.03 10.96
C GLY A 371 4.23 -16.66 12.21
N GLN A 372 4.36 -17.46 13.28
CA GLN A 372 3.72 -17.17 14.57
C GLN A 372 4.24 -15.86 15.19
N ALA A 373 5.55 -15.60 15.10
CA ALA A 373 6.15 -14.37 15.58
C ALA A 373 5.70 -13.15 14.73
N GLY A 374 5.56 -13.33 13.39
CA GLY A 374 4.99 -12.32 12.50
C GLY A 374 3.53 -12.00 12.84
N GLU A 375 2.72 -13.03 13.09
CA GLU A 375 1.33 -12.87 13.54
C GLU A 375 1.23 -12.11 14.86
N ALA A 376 2.05 -12.47 15.85
CA ALA A 376 2.09 -11.80 17.15
C ALA A 376 2.50 -10.31 17.01
N MET A 377 3.45 -10.00 16.15
CA MET A 377 3.83 -8.61 15.84
C MET A 377 2.66 -7.82 15.25
N ILE A 378 1.92 -8.39 14.30
CA ILE A 378 0.73 -7.73 13.73
C ILE A 378 -0.31 -7.46 14.81
N GLU A 379 -0.59 -8.44 15.67
CA GLU A 379 -1.55 -8.29 16.76
C GLU A 379 -1.16 -7.18 17.75
N GLN A 380 0.12 -7.12 18.11
CA GLN A 380 0.61 -6.20 19.15
C GLN A 380 0.83 -4.77 18.66
N ASP A 381 1.22 -4.57 17.39
CA ASP A 381 1.70 -3.28 16.90
C ASP A 381 0.89 -2.71 15.73
N TYR A 382 0.20 -3.58 14.93
CA TYR A 382 -0.39 -3.20 13.66
C TYR A 382 -1.86 -3.60 13.49
N SER A 383 -2.49 -4.20 14.50
CA SER A 383 -3.93 -4.52 14.46
C SER A 383 -4.80 -3.26 14.48
N LEU A 384 -6.07 -3.37 14.07
CA LEU A 384 -7.03 -2.26 14.17
C LEU A 384 -7.20 -1.81 15.62
N GLU A 385 -7.21 -2.73 16.57
CA GLU A 385 -7.33 -2.45 18.01
C GLU A 385 -6.21 -1.55 18.53
N VAL A 386 -5.04 -1.59 17.91
CA VAL A 386 -3.88 -0.75 18.25
C VAL A 386 -3.85 0.54 17.43
N CYS A 387 -4.14 0.45 16.13
CA CYS A 387 -3.97 1.57 15.21
C CYS A 387 -5.13 2.58 15.27
N LEU A 388 -6.39 2.13 15.40
CA LEU A 388 -7.55 3.02 15.46
C LEU A 388 -7.51 4.00 16.65
N PRO A 389 -7.20 3.59 17.89
CA PRO A 389 -7.05 4.54 19.00
C PRO A 389 -5.97 5.60 18.76
N ARG A 390 -4.87 5.23 18.11
CA ARG A 390 -3.79 6.18 17.77
C ARG A 390 -4.23 7.19 16.71
N MET A 391 -5.00 6.74 15.70
CA MET A 391 -5.58 7.63 14.68
C MET A 391 -6.60 8.57 15.31
N LEU A 392 -7.47 8.06 16.21
CA LEU A 392 -8.47 8.85 16.90
C LEU A 392 -7.80 9.94 17.75
N ASP A 393 -6.77 9.60 18.54
CA ASP A 393 -6.00 10.55 19.34
C ASP A 393 -5.35 11.63 18.43
N LEU A 394 -4.81 11.22 17.28
CA LEU A 394 -4.28 12.17 16.29
C LEU A 394 -5.34 13.18 15.82
N TYR A 395 -6.55 12.71 15.50
CA TYR A 395 -7.65 13.55 15.02
C TYR A 395 -8.18 14.47 16.13
N GLU A 396 -8.33 13.97 17.35
CA GLU A 396 -8.76 14.77 18.50
C GLU A 396 -7.75 15.87 18.85
N ARG A 397 -6.45 15.56 18.87
CA ARG A 397 -5.39 16.56 19.08
C ARG A 397 -5.37 17.62 17.97
N ALA A 398 -5.58 17.24 16.73
CA ALA A 398 -5.70 18.17 15.62
C ALA A 398 -6.89 19.12 15.81
N GLY A 399 -8.06 18.58 16.21
CA GLY A 399 -9.29 19.34 16.47
C GLY A 399 -9.20 20.24 17.72
N ALA A 400 -8.74 19.72 18.85
CA ALA A 400 -8.61 20.46 20.11
C ALA A 400 -7.68 21.67 20.02
N SER A 401 -6.60 21.53 19.25
CA SER A 401 -5.66 22.63 19.05
C SER A 401 -6.23 23.74 18.15
N GLY A 402 -7.30 23.47 17.35
CA GLY A 402 -8.00 24.46 16.53
C GLY A 402 -8.74 25.51 17.38
N GLN A 403 -9.29 25.11 18.52
CA GLN A 403 -9.99 26.02 19.43
C GLN A 403 -9.06 27.03 20.12
N ALA A 404 -7.78 26.68 20.32
CA ALA A 404 -6.79 27.57 20.92
C ALA A 404 -6.16 28.59 19.93
N GLY A 405 -6.26 28.35 18.63
CA GLY A 405 -5.64 29.16 17.57
C GLY A 405 -6.53 30.31 17.06
N SER A 406 -7.85 30.24 17.22
CA SER A 406 -8.79 31.28 16.77
C SER A 406 -8.72 32.60 17.58
N ALA A 407 -7.91 32.66 18.63
CA ALA A 407 -7.70 33.86 19.47
C ALA A 407 -6.52 34.77 19.02
N ARG A 408 -5.81 34.41 17.95
CA ARG A 408 -4.75 35.28 17.38
C ARG A 408 -5.21 35.85 16.05
N GLY A 409 -6.04 36.91 16.16
CA GLY A 409 -6.30 37.81 15.07
C GLY A 409 -4.99 38.42 14.56
N PHE A 410 -4.78 38.38 13.27
CA PHE A 410 -3.79 39.20 12.61
C PHE A 410 -4.18 40.67 12.80
N ALA A 411 -3.36 41.42 13.56
CA ALA A 411 -3.37 42.87 13.55
C ALA A 411 -2.43 43.38 12.44
#